data_bdc36dc7c78547f895ea663bd224a4fd
#
_entry.id   bdc36dc7c78547f895ea663bd224a4fd
#
_cell.length_a   1.000
_cell.length_b   1.000
_cell.length_c   1.000
_cell.angle_alpha   90.00
_cell.angle_beta   90.00
_cell.angle_gamma   90.00
#
_symmetry.space_group_name_H-M   'P 1'
#
loop_
_entity.id
_entity.type
_entity.pdbx_description
1 polymer ?
#
loop_
_entity_poly.entity_id
_entity_poly.type
_entity_poly.pdbx_seq_one_letter_code
_entity_poly.pdbx_strand_id
1 'polypeptide(L)'
;KKEQKLNMKIFDCFMFYDEEILLETRFNILNKYVDFFVIVESKFFHNGNPRDLKFDINKYEKFKNKIIYLIHDEEPSGIQAISVNESEAIKSWKHIENALMRENDQRNFIIKGLENAKDDDLILISDVDEIPNLDSVDLKKVNNKIIIFEQDIFYYKLNRYLPNFIWYGTKGCKKKNLSSPQWLRNVKSNKYSFFRVDTF
;
A
#
# COMPACT_ATOMS: atom_id res chain seq x y z
N LYS A 1 -7.42 37.14 -11.57
CA LYS A 1 -6.41 36.19 -11.05
C LYS A 1 -6.76 34.84 -11.64
N LYS A 2 -5.97 34.34 -12.60
CA LYS A 2 -6.07 32.95 -13.08
C LYS A 2 -5.67 32.07 -11.89
N GLU A 3 -6.61 31.34 -11.32
CA GLU A 3 -6.30 30.21 -10.46
C GLU A 3 -5.45 29.23 -11.27
N GLN A 4 -4.18 29.11 -10.93
CA GLN A 4 -3.37 27.97 -11.34
C GLN A 4 -4.05 26.73 -10.77
N LYS A 5 -4.77 26.00 -11.61
CA LYS A 5 -5.30 24.68 -11.29
C LYS A 5 -4.07 23.83 -10.93
N LEU A 6 -3.75 23.73 -9.64
CA LEU A 6 -2.68 22.84 -9.18
C LEU A 6 -3.02 21.44 -9.70
N ASN A 7 -2.12 20.91 -10.51
CA ASN A 7 -2.29 19.58 -11.06
C ASN A 7 -2.09 18.59 -9.89
N MET A 8 -3.17 17.98 -9.40
CA MET A 8 -3.15 16.94 -8.38
C MET A 8 -2.24 15.81 -8.85
N LYS A 9 -1.25 15.45 -8.05
CA LYS A 9 -0.39 14.30 -8.26
C LYS A 9 -0.96 13.06 -7.62
N ILE A 10 -0.63 11.90 -8.17
CA ILE A 10 -1.06 10.59 -7.69
C ILE A 10 0.18 9.82 -7.25
N PHE A 11 0.18 9.39 -5.99
CA PHE A 11 1.19 8.54 -5.38
C PHE A 11 0.62 7.14 -5.21
N ASP A 12 1.23 6.16 -5.82
CA ASP A 12 0.91 4.75 -5.68
C ASP A 12 1.89 4.10 -4.70
N CYS A 13 1.39 3.70 -3.53
CA CYS A 13 2.22 3.34 -2.38
C CYS A 13 1.95 1.90 -1.95
N PHE A 14 3.01 1.11 -1.82
CA PHE A 14 2.90 -0.30 -1.46
C PHE A 14 4.18 -0.83 -0.81
N MET A 15 4.04 -1.97 -0.14
CA MET A 15 5.17 -2.74 0.35
C MET A 15 5.64 -3.71 -0.72
N PHE A 16 6.94 -3.97 -0.77
CA PHE A 16 7.56 -4.93 -1.69
C PHE A 16 8.36 -5.97 -0.89
N TYR A 17 8.30 -7.21 -1.35
CA TYR A 17 9.04 -8.32 -0.77
C TYR A 17 9.97 -8.99 -1.79
N ASP A 18 9.43 -9.70 -2.79
CA ASP A 18 10.15 -10.35 -3.89
C ASP A 18 9.29 -10.60 -5.15
N GLU A 19 8.15 -9.92 -5.24
CA GLU A 19 7.13 -10.11 -6.29
C GLU A 19 7.51 -9.36 -7.58
N GLU A 20 8.68 -9.64 -8.17
CA GLU A 20 9.22 -8.90 -9.33
C GLU A 20 8.23 -8.83 -10.51
N ILE A 21 7.55 -9.94 -10.83
CA ILE A 21 6.59 -10.01 -11.95
C ILE A 21 5.38 -9.12 -11.70
N LEU A 22 4.86 -9.13 -10.48
CA LEU A 22 3.72 -8.29 -10.09
C LEU A 22 4.11 -6.82 -10.07
N LEU A 23 5.30 -6.50 -9.57
CA LEU A 23 5.87 -5.16 -9.56
C LEU A 23 6.00 -4.59 -10.98
N GLU A 24 6.58 -5.36 -11.91
CA GLU A 24 6.71 -4.95 -13.31
C GLU A 24 5.34 -4.76 -13.97
N THR A 25 4.41 -5.67 -13.70
CA THR A 25 3.02 -5.57 -14.18
C THR A 25 2.36 -4.31 -13.66
N ARG A 26 2.49 -4.03 -12.36
CA ARG A 26 1.97 -2.82 -11.72
C ARG A 26 2.52 -1.55 -12.36
N PHE A 27 3.83 -1.46 -12.53
CA PHE A 27 4.47 -0.32 -13.18
C PHE A 27 3.94 -0.10 -14.60
N ASN A 28 3.86 -1.14 -15.42
CA ASN A 28 3.40 -1.02 -16.79
C ASN A 28 1.92 -0.58 -16.90
N ILE A 29 1.06 -1.07 -16.01
CA ILE A 29 -0.36 -0.71 -15.99
C ILE A 29 -0.56 0.72 -15.48
N LEU A 30 0.07 1.07 -14.35
CA LEU A 30 -0.23 2.31 -13.64
C LEU A 30 0.62 3.51 -14.08
N ASN A 31 1.73 3.32 -14.80
CA ASN A 31 2.65 4.41 -15.18
C ASN A 31 1.99 5.60 -15.90
N LYS A 32 0.93 5.37 -16.66
CA LYS A 32 0.22 6.45 -17.39
C LYS A 32 -0.66 7.32 -16.48
N TYR A 33 -0.96 6.86 -15.26
CA TYR A 33 -1.86 7.52 -14.32
C TYR A 33 -1.15 8.14 -13.14
N VAL A 34 -0.11 7.47 -12.61
CA VAL A 34 0.55 7.88 -11.37
C VAL A 34 1.78 8.74 -11.66
N ASP A 35 2.03 9.67 -10.77
CA ASP A 35 3.22 10.52 -10.81
C ASP A 35 4.39 9.87 -10.07
N PHE A 36 4.12 9.15 -8.98
CA PHE A 36 5.13 8.48 -8.15
C PHE A 36 4.70 7.10 -7.69
N PHE A 37 5.65 6.17 -7.65
CA PHE A 37 5.57 4.87 -6.99
C PHE A 37 6.39 4.94 -5.71
N VAL A 38 5.74 4.82 -4.56
CA VAL A 38 6.40 4.76 -3.25
C VAL A 38 6.48 3.30 -2.81
N ILE A 39 7.69 2.78 -2.75
CA ILE A 39 7.98 1.38 -2.47
C ILE A 39 8.69 1.29 -1.14
N VAL A 40 8.14 0.49 -0.22
CA VAL A 40 8.78 0.21 1.07
C VAL A 40 9.20 -1.25 1.13
N GLU A 41 10.49 -1.48 1.28
CA GLU A 41 11.04 -2.82 1.52
C GLU A 41 11.68 -2.88 2.90
N SER A 42 11.38 -3.93 3.67
CA SER A 42 11.93 -4.12 5.01
C SER A 42 13.15 -5.03 4.99
N LYS A 43 14.12 -4.76 5.87
CA LYS A 43 15.26 -5.64 6.18
C LYS A 43 14.89 -6.81 7.10
N PHE A 44 13.62 -6.91 7.48
CA PHE A 44 13.12 -7.98 8.35
C PHE A 44 11.95 -8.70 7.69
N PHE A 45 11.89 -10.01 7.90
CA PHE A 45 10.66 -10.76 7.70
C PHE A 45 9.65 -10.42 8.80
N HIS A 46 8.38 -10.69 8.57
CA HIS A 46 7.36 -10.47 9.60
C HIS A 46 7.59 -11.31 10.87
N ASN A 47 8.31 -12.44 10.77
CA ASN A 47 8.72 -13.23 11.93
C ASN A 47 9.93 -12.64 12.70
N GLY A 48 10.51 -11.53 12.21
CA GLY A 48 11.62 -10.81 12.81
C GLY A 48 13.01 -11.27 12.38
N ASN A 49 13.11 -12.29 11.54
CA ASN A 49 14.40 -12.68 11.00
C ASN A 49 14.92 -11.62 10.01
N PRO A 50 16.23 -11.36 9.96
CA PRO A 50 16.79 -10.46 8.96
C PRO A 50 16.65 -11.04 7.55
N ARG A 51 16.51 -10.16 6.54
CA ARG A 51 16.45 -10.53 5.13
C ARG A 51 17.27 -9.59 4.26
N ASP A 52 17.70 -10.11 3.12
CA ASP A 52 18.33 -9.31 2.09
C ASP A 52 17.28 -8.54 1.27
N LEU A 53 17.63 -7.31 0.91
CA LEU A 53 16.81 -6.50 0.00
C LEU A 53 16.84 -7.09 -1.42
N LYS A 54 15.71 -7.06 -2.10
CA LYS A 54 15.52 -7.64 -3.45
C LYS A 54 15.27 -6.60 -4.52
N PHE A 55 14.82 -5.39 -4.12
CA PHE A 55 14.52 -4.36 -5.11
C PHE A 55 15.82 -3.83 -5.75
N ASP A 56 15.86 -3.89 -7.07
CA ASP A 56 16.94 -3.31 -7.88
C ASP A 56 16.37 -2.30 -8.88
N ILE A 57 16.59 -1.02 -8.62
CA ILE A 57 16.10 0.08 -9.45
C ILE A 57 16.61 0.02 -10.90
N ASN A 58 17.77 -0.60 -11.14
CA ASN A 58 18.35 -0.70 -12.48
C ASN A 58 17.53 -1.63 -13.39
N LYS A 59 16.77 -2.56 -12.83
CA LYS A 59 15.81 -3.37 -13.59
C LYS A 59 14.63 -2.55 -14.14
N TYR A 60 14.39 -1.37 -13.58
CA TYR A 60 13.21 -0.54 -13.83
C TYR A 60 13.56 0.86 -14.36
N GLU A 61 14.62 0.98 -15.16
CA GLU A 61 15.12 2.26 -15.72
C GLU A 61 14.00 3.12 -16.36
N LYS A 62 13.05 2.50 -17.06
CA LYS A 62 11.90 3.18 -17.67
C LYS A 62 11.05 3.97 -16.67
N PHE A 63 11.03 3.56 -15.41
CA PHE A 63 10.19 4.11 -14.36
C PHE A 63 10.99 4.87 -13.29
N LYS A 64 12.31 4.85 -13.36
CA LYS A 64 13.24 5.33 -12.34
C LYS A 64 12.91 6.74 -11.82
N ASN A 65 12.52 7.64 -12.70
CA ASN A 65 12.22 9.03 -12.33
C ASN A 65 10.91 9.19 -11.52
N LYS A 66 10.11 8.12 -11.41
CA LYS A 66 8.87 8.09 -10.63
C LYS A 66 9.00 7.25 -9.35
N ILE A 67 10.09 6.51 -9.17
CA ILE A 67 10.26 5.60 -8.04
C ILE A 67 10.83 6.35 -6.85
N ILE A 68 10.16 6.22 -5.72
CA ILE A 68 10.64 6.61 -4.38
C ILE A 68 10.79 5.31 -3.60
N TYR A 69 12.04 4.85 -3.46
CA TYR A 69 12.34 3.60 -2.75
C TYR A 69 12.81 3.90 -1.34
N LEU A 70 12.20 3.22 -0.37
CA LEU A 70 12.44 3.36 1.05
C LEU A 70 12.83 2.02 1.65
N ILE A 71 13.89 2.03 2.44
CA ILE A 71 14.35 0.86 3.18
C ILE A 71 13.90 1.02 4.64
N HIS A 72 13.05 0.10 5.09
CA HIS A 72 12.64 -0.01 6.48
C HIS A 72 13.61 -0.95 7.20
N ASP A 73 14.47 -0.40 8.04
CA ASP A 73 15.60 -1.11 8.66
C ASP A 73 15.60 -1.09 10.20
N GLU A 74 14.51 -0.64 10.79
CA GLU A 74 14.32 -0.62 12.24
C GLU A 74 13.18 -1.56 12.64
N GLU A 75 13.35 -2.24 13.79
CA GLU A 75 12.27 -3.01 14.42
C GLU A 75 11.29 -2.04 15.11
N PRO A 76 9.97 -2.27 15.01
CA PRO A 76 9.00 -1.42 15.71
C PRO A 76 9.14 -1.54 17.22
N SER A 77 8.84 -0.46 17.92
CA SER A 77 8.76 -0.48 19.39
C SER A 77 7.63 -1.40 19.85
N GLY A 78 7.85 -2.11 20.99
CA GLY A 78 6.82 -2.94 21.60
C GLY A 78 6.81 -4.41 21.16
N ILE A 79 7.76 -4.84 20.33
CA ILE A 79 7.93 -6.26 20.02
C ILE A 79 8.07 -7.06 21.32
N GLN A 80 7.23 -8.07 21.48
CA GLN A 80 7.15 -8.89 22.68
C GLN A 80 8.19 -10.01 22.65
N ALA A 81 9.01 -10.09 23.69
CA ALA A 81 9.91 -11.21 23.87
C ALA A 81 9.11 -12.51 24.13
N ILE A 82 9.52 -13.61 23.51
CA ILE A 82 8.89 -14.91 23.65
C ILE A 82 9.76 -15.78 24.54
N SER A 83 9.23 -16.17 25.70
CA SER A 83 9.95 -17.02 26.65
C SER A 83 9.71 -18.50 26.35
N VAL A 84 10.76 -19.32 26.57
CA VAL A 84 10.65 -20.79 26.46
C VAL A 84 9.64 -21.38 27.45
N ASN A 85 9.43 -20.70 28.59
CA ASN A 85 8.53 -21.16 29.66
C ASN A 85 7.05 -20.80 29.43
N GLU A 86 6.71 -20.06 28.37
CA GLU A 86 5.34 -19.73 28.03
C GLU A 86 4.62 -20.92 27.39
N SER A 87 3.30 -20.99 27.55
CA SER A 87 2.49 -21.99 26.84
C SER A 87 2.53 -21.74 25.33
N GLU A 88 2.35 -22.80 24.52
CA GLU A 88 2.33 -22.70 23.06
C GLU A 88 1.25 -21.72 22.54
N ALA A 89 0.13 -21.62 23.22
CA ALA A 89 -0.91 -20.66 22.88
C ALA A 89 -0.43 -19.21 23.04
N ILE A 90 0.29 -18.89 24.13
CA ILE A 90 0.87 -17.56 24.36
C ILE A 90 1.97 -17.26 23.34
N LYS A 91 2.85 -18.22 23.07
CA LYS A 91 3.90 -18.06 22.05
C LYS A 91 3.31 -17.79 20.68
N SER A 92 2.32 -18.58 20.26
CA SER A 92 1.64 -18.39 18.96
C SER A 92 0.98 -17.02 18.87
N TRP A 93 0.29 -16.59 19.93
CA TRP A 93 -0.33 -15.27 19.98
C TRP A 93 0.73 -14.16 19.83
N LYS A 94 1.83 -14.21 20.58
CA LYS A 94 2.93 -13.23 20.49
C LYS A 94 3.59 -13.23 19.11
N HIS A 95 3.76 -14.39 18.48
CA HIS A 95 4.28 -14.44 17.11
C HIS A 95 3.37 -13.69 16.12
N ILE A 96 2.05 -13.88 16.22
CA ILE A 96 1.08 -13.21 15.36
C ILE A 96 1.08 -11.70 15.63
N GLU A 97 1.02 -11.27 16.89
CA GLU A 97 1.04 -9.85 17.25
C GLU A 97 2.32 -9.16 16.79
N ASN A 98 3.48 -9.78 17.02
CA ASN A 98 4.77 -9.23 16.58
C ASN A 98 4.84 -9.13 15.04
N ALA A 99 4.30 -10.10 14.32
CA ALA A 99 4.24 -10.07 12.86
C ALA A 99 3.35 -8.91 12.36
N LEU A 100 2.17 -8.75 12.95
CA LEU A 100 1.27 -7.64 12.65
C LEU A 100 1.89 -6.27 12.99
N MET A 101 2.64 -6.17 14.09
CA MET A 101 3.35 -4.94 14.44
C MET A 101 4.38 -4.57 13.37
N ARG A 102 5.19 -5.53 12.89
CA ARG A 102 6.17 -5.29 11.82
C ARG A 102 5.52 -4.91 10.51
N GLU A 103 4.46 -5.61 10.11
CA GLU A 103 3.70 -5.31 8.90
C GLU A 103 3.10 -3.89 8.95
N ASN A 104 2.48 -3.54 10.09
CA ASN A 104 1.87 -2.23 10.28
C ASN A 104 2.91 -1.10 10.26
N ASP A 105 4.06 -1.31 10.88
CA ASP A 105 5.14 -0.33 10.94
C ASP A 105 5.79 -0.15 9.57
N GLN A 106 6.07 -1.22 8.85
CA GLN A 106 6.56 -1.16 7.46
C GLN A 106 5.58 -0.40 6.57
N ARG A 107 4.25 -0.65 6.68
CA ARG A 107 3.26 0.08 5.89
C ARG A 107 3.19 1.55 6.29
N ASN A 108 3.27 1.86 7.57
CA ASN A 108 3.29 3.25 8.05
C ASN A 108 4.55 4.01 7.62
N PHE A 109 5.66 3.31 7.37
CA PHE A 109 6.89 3.92 6.85
C PHE A 109 6.72 4.57 5.47
N ILE A 110 5.69 4.21 4.71
CA ILE A 110 5.28 4.89 3.48
C ILE A 110 5.20 6.41 3.66
N ILE A 111 4.83 6.90 4.86
CA ILE A 111 4.68 8.33 5.12
C ILE A 111 5.97 9.12 4.81
N LYS A 112 7.14 8.51 4.95
CA LYS A 112 8.43 9.13 4.62
C LYS A 112 8.62 9.38 3.12
N GLY A 113 7.97 8.59 2.27
CA GLY A 113 7.95 8.81 0.82
C GLY A 113 6.97 9.89 0.37
N LEU A 114 6.15 10.40 1.29
CA LEU A 114 5.12 11.40 1.02
C LEU A 114 5.49 12.81 1.50
N GLU A 115 6.75 13.08 1.83
CA GLU A 115 7.21 14.38 2.32
C GLU A 115 6.98 15.50 1.30
N ASN A 116 7.11 15.21 0.02
CA ASN A 116 6.88 16.15 -1.08
C ASN A 116 5.44 16.14 -1.62
N ALA A 117 4.56 15.32 -1.06
CA ALA A 117 3.15 15.30 -1.43
C ALA A 117 2.41 16.50 -0.84
N LYS A 118 1.61 17.19 -1.65
CA LYS A 118 0.79 18.32 -1.24
C LYS A 118 -0.55 17.84 -0.66
N ASP A 119 -1.21 18.69 0.08
CA ASP A 119 -2.48 18.40 0.74
C ASP A 119 -3.56 17.82 -0.17
N ASP A 120 -3.62 18.29 -1.42
CA ASP A 120 -4.62 17.84 -2.40
C ASP A 120 -4.14 16.70 -3.30
N ASP A 121 -2.89 16.25 -3.17
CA ASP A 121 -2.40 15.08 -3.90
C ASP A 121 -3.09 13.80 -3.40
N LEU A 122 -3.34 12.88 -4.33
CA LEU A 122 -4.00 11.61 -4.07
C LEU A 122 -2.98 10.55 -3.68
N ILE A 123 -3.21 9.92 -2.56
CA ILE A 123 -2.39 8.82 -2.04
C ILE A 123 -3.20 7.53 -2.17
N LEU A 124 -2.68 6.56 -2.89
CA LEU A 124 -3.21 5.20 -3.01
C LEU A 124 -2.36 4.28 -2.15
N ILE A 125 -3.00 3.47 -1.32
CA ILE A 125 -2.35 2.45 -0.47
C ILE A 125 -2.90 1.08 -0.86
N SER A 126 -2.00 0.14 -1.15
CA SER A 126 -2.34 -1.22 -1.54
C SER A 126 -1.22 -2.21 -1.21
N ASP A 127 -1.48 -3.49 -1.37
CA ASP A 127 -0.44 -4.48 -1.50
C ASP A 127 0.03 -4.54 -2.97
N VAL A 128 1.21 -5.08 -3.25
CA VAL A 128 1.83 -5.00 -4.59
C VAL A 128 0.99 -5.66 -5.69
N ASP A 129 0.23 -6.69 -5.34
CA ASP A 129 -0.66 -7.46 -6.21
C ASP A 129 -2.06 -6.83 -6.39
N GLU A 130 -2.39 -5.82 -5.61
CA GLU A 130 -3.68 -5.11 -5.69
C GLU A 130 -3.59 -3.95 -6.69
N ILE A 131 -3.72 -4.25 -7.98
CA ILE A 131 -3.58 -3.26 -9.06
C ILE A 131 -4.95 -2.70 -9.43
N PRO A 132 -5.26 -1.41 -9.14
CA PRO A 132 -6.56 -0.83 -9.43
C PRO A 132 -6.71 -0.53 -10.93
N ASN A 133 -7.93 -0.70 -11.45
CA ASN A 133 -8.26 -0.26 -12.81
C ASN A 133 -8.56 1.24 -12.82
N LEU A 134 -7.55 2.06 -13.12
CA LEU A 134 -7.69 3.52 -13.16
C LEU A 134 -8.23 4.05 -14.50
N ASP A 135 -8.41 3.20 -15.52
CA ASP A 135 -9.02 3.61 -16.81
C ASP A 135 -10.49 4.01 -16.64
N SER A 136 -11.20 3.37 -15.71
CA SER A 136 -12.63 3.56 -15.49
C SER A 136 -12.97 4.70 -14.54
N VAL A 137 -11.97 5.33 -13.90
CA VAL A 137 -12.17 6.26 -12.78
C VAL A 137 -11.63 7.65 -13.10
N ASP A 138 -12.49 8.67 -13.08
CA ASP A 138 -12.04 10.06 -13.09
C ASP A 138 -11.69 10.52 -11.66
N LEU A 139 -10.47 10.22 -11.24
CA LEU A 139 -9.97 10.56 -9.91
C LEU A 139 -10.01 12.06 -9.57
N LYS A 140 -10.12 12.93 -10.59
CA LYS A 140 -10.26 14.39 -10.39
C LYS A 140 -11.66 14.80 -9.95
N LYS A 141 -12.66 13.95 -10.21
CA LYS A 141 -14.06 14.18 -9.82
C LYS A 141 -14.42 13.53 -8.48
N VAL A 142 -13.51 12.84 -7.86
CA VAL A 142 -13.74 12.22 -6.56
C VAL A 142 -13.93 13.31 -5.50
N ASN A 143 -15.11 13.35 -4.90
CA ASN A 143 -15.49 14.34 -3.88
C ASN A 143 -15.43 13.80 -2.46
N ASN A 144 -15.47 12.49 -2.29
CA ASN A 144 -15.43 11.86 -0.97
C ASN A 144 -14.00 11.82 -0.40
N LYS A 145 -13.92 11.71 0.92
CA LYS A 145 -12.63 11.72 1.61
C LYS A 145 -11.82 10.45 1.40
N ILE A 146 -12.48 9.32 1.12
CA ILE A 146 -11.87 8.01 0.96
C ILE A 146 -12.42 7.37 -0.31
N ILE A 147 -11.53 6.72 -1.04
CA ILE A 147 -11.82 5.92 -2.22
C ILE A 147 -11.47 4.47 -1.88
N ILE A 148 -12.32 3.54 -2.30
CA ILE A 148 -12.07 2.10 -2.18
C ILE A 148 -12.27 1.49 -3.56
N PHE A 149 -11.29 0.70 -4.02
CA PHE A 149 -11.39 -0.02 -5.29
C PHE A 149 -11.91 -1.43 -5.04
N GLU A 150 -12.96 -1.80 -5.78
CA GLU A 150 -13.43 -3.18 -5.88
C GLU A 150 -12.59 -3.90 -6.93
N GLN A 151 -11.99 -5.01 -6.54
CA GLN A 151 -11.04 -5.73 -7.38
C GLN A 151 -11.42 -7.19 -7.47
N ASP A 152 -11.14 -7.76 -8.64
CA ASP A 152 -11.28 -9.20 -8.87
C ASP A 152 -10.16 -9.96 -8.16
N ILE A 153 -10.49 -11.14 -7.60
CA ILE A 153 -9.49 -12.05 -7.03
C ILE A 153 -9.17 -13.17 -8.00
N PHE A 154 -7.88 -13.43 -8.13
CA PHE A 154 -7.33 -14.58 -8.83
C PHE A 154 -6.58 -15.48 -7.84
N TYR A 155 -6.91 -16.78 -7.83
CA TYR A 155 -6.38 -17.73 -6.86
C TYR A 155 -5.17 -18.48 -7.42
N TYR A 156 -3.99 -18.28 -6.87
CA TYR A 156 -2.69 -18.88 -7.23
C TYR A 156 -2.18 -18.59 -8.65
N LYS A 157 -3.04 -18.35 -9.63
CA LYS A 157 -2.69 -18.06 -11.02
C LYS A 157 -3.64 -17.05 -11.62
N LEU A 158 -3.12 -16.19 -12.50
CA LEU A 158 -3.88 -15.09 -13.13
C LEU A 158 -5.06 -15.58 -14.02
N ASN A 159 -5.17 -16.86 -14.31
CA ASN A 159 -6.30 -17.45 -15.03
C ASN A 159 -7.32 -18.17 -14.13
N ARG A 160 -7.17 -18.07 -12.80
CA ARG A 160 -8.11 -18.65 -11.82
C ARG A 160 -8.90 -17.57 -11.10
N TYR A 161 -9.76 -16.93 -11.86
CA TYR A 161 -10.71 -15.94 -11.31
C TYR A 161 -11.66 -16.58 -10.29
N LEU A 162 -11.86 -15.90 -9.15
CA LEU A 162 -12.84 -16.31 -8.14
C LEU A 162 -14.14 -15.50 -8.34
N PRO A 163 -15.18 -16.09 -8.98
CA PRO A 163 -16.42 -15.39 -9.24
C PRO A 163 -17.18 -15.09 -7.94
N ASN A 164 -17.93 -13.99 -7.93
CA ASN A 164 -18.80 -13.59 -6.82
C ASN A 164 -18.06 -13.24 -5.52
N PHE A 165 -16.77 -12.98 -5.57
CA PHE A 165 -16.00 -12.46 -4.46
C PHE A 165 -15.38 -11.12 -4.83
N ILE A 166 -15.77 -10.07 -4.13
CA ILE A 166 -15.23 -8.72 -4.32
C ILE A 166 -14.17 -8.47 -3.26
N TRP A 167 -12.99 -8.09 -3.71
CA TRP A 167 -11.90 -7.67 -2.84
C TRP A 167 -11.82 -6.16 -2.77
N TYR A 168 -11.84 -5.61 -1.57
CA TYR A 168 -11.65 -4.19 -1.31
C TYR A 168 -10.16 -3.90 -1.08
N GLY A 169 -9.39 -3.95 -2.14
CA GLY A 169 -7.93 -3.90 -2.14
C GLY A 169 -7.38 -2.50 -1.98
N THR A 170 -7.02 -1.86 -3.10
CA THR A 170 -6.48 -0.51 -3.12
C THR A 170 -7.43 0.50 -2.48
N LYS A 171 -6.89 1.38 -1.63
CA LYS A 171 -7.63 2.47 -1.01
C LYS A 171 -6.90 3.78 -1.20
N GLY A 172 -7.65 4.87 -1.34
CA GLY A 172 -7.10 6.18 -1.59
C GLY A 172 -7.74 7.28 -0.77
N CYS A 173 -6.97 8.33 -0.53
CA CYS A 173 -7.48 9.60 -0.02
C CYS A 173 -6.52 10.74 -0.40
N LYS A 174 -6.99 11.98 -0.28
CA LYS A 174 -6.08 13.13 -0.37
C LYS A 174 -5.09 13.13 0.79
N LYS A 175 -3.87 13.60 0.57
CA LYS A 175 -2.81 13.64 1.59
C LYS A 175 -3.28 14.27 2.90
N LYS A 176 -4.03 15.36 2.85
CA LYS A 176 -4.61 16.05 4.03
C LYS A 176 -5.60 15.22 4.83
N ASN A 177 -6.15 14.15 4.25
CA ASN A 177 -7.09 13.24 4.90
C ASN A 177 -6.42 11.95 5.39
N LEU A 178 -5.15 11.74 5.07
CA LEU A 178 -4.39 10.56 5.45
C LEU A 178 -3.94 10.66 6.92
N SER A 179 -4.55 9.88 7.79
CA SER A 179 -4.13 9.76 9.19
C SER A 179 -2.83 8.93 9.30
N SER A 180 -2.83 7.74 8.73
CA SER A 180 -1.65 6.92 8.48
C SER A 180 -1.92 5.93 7.34
N PRO A 181 -0.88 5.39 6.67
CA PRO A 181 -1.05 4.36 5.65
C PRO A 181 -1.81 3.14 6.16
N GLN A 182 -1.47 2.61 7.34
CA GLN A 182 -2.15 1.46 7.92
C GLN A 182 -3.60 1.77 8.30
N TRP A 183 -3.89 2.99 8.79
CA TRP A 183 -5.27 3.40 9.05
C TRP A 183 -6.10 3.35 7.77
N LEU A 184 -5.59 3.89 6.65
CA LEU A 184 -6.31 3.88 5.38
C LEU A 184 -6.52 2.44 4.89
N ARG A 185 -5.51 1.57 5.02
CA ARG A 185 -5.61 0.15 4.70
C ARG A 185 -6.73 -0.56 5.47
N ASN A 186 -6.95 -0.19 6.73
CA ASN A 186 -7.94 -0.79 7.63
C ASN A 186 -9.37 -0.26 7.43
N VAL A 187 -9.56 0.78 6.60
CA VAL A 187 -10.91 1.29 6.31
C VAL A 187 -11.74 0.20 5.63
N LYS A 188 -12.94 -0.04 6.15
CA LYS A 188 -13.88 -1.03 5.60
C LYS A 188 -15.05 -0.31 4.93
N SER A 189 -15.46 -0.77 3.75
CA SER A 189 -16.56 -0.19 2.97
C SER A 189 -17.88 -0.08 3.75
N ASN A 190 -18.17 -1.08 4.61
CA ASN A 190 -19.40 -1.15 5.41
C ASN A 190 -19.41 -0.27 6.67
N LYS A 191 -18.28 0.34 7.05
CA LYS A 191 -18.17 1.20 8.25
C LYS A 191 -18.40 2.67 7.96
N TYR A 192 -18.43 3.08 6.69
CA TYR A 192 -18.54 4.46 6.29
C TYR A 192 -19.85 4.69 5.57
N SER A 193 -20.49 5.82 5.87
CA SER A 193 -21.71 6.18 5.15
C SER A 193 -21.40 6.44 3.68
N PHE A 194 -22.35 6.20 2.81
CA PHE A 194 -22.31 6.46 1.37
C PHE A 194 -21.72 7.84 0.99
N PHE A 195 -21.84 8.83 1.86
CA PHE A 195 -21.33 10.19 1.62
C PHE A 195 -19.83 10.37 1.90
N ARG A 196 -19.11 9.35 2.35
CA ARG A 196 -17.69 9.47 2.75
C ARG A 196 -16.74 8.57 1.98
N VAL A 197 -17.26 7.62 1.24
CA VAL A 197 -16.48 6.62 0.51
C VAL A 197 -17.01 6.52 -0.91
N ASP A 198 -16.13 6.70 -1.89
CA ASP A 198 -16.38 6.33 -3.27
C ASP A 198 -15.84 4.92 -3.49
N THR A 199 -16.65 4.04 -4.08
CA THR A 199 -16.28 2.67 -4.42
C THR A 199 -16.24 2.54 -5.95
N PHE A 200 -15.16 1.97 -6.49
CA PHE A 200 -14.90 1.84 -7.92
C PHE A 200 -14.45 0.44 -8.27
#